data_99c9016d2483c2b4002d5ca27661ad63
#
_entry.id   99c9016d2483c2b4002d5ca27661ad63
#
_cell.length_a   1.000
_cell.length_b   1.000
_cell.length_c   1.000
_cell.angle_alpha   90.00
_cell.angle_beta   90.00
_cell.angle_gamma   90.00
#
_symmetry.space_group_name_H-M   'P 1'
#
loop_
_entity.id
_entity.type
_entity.pdbx_description
1 polymer ?
#
loop_
_entity_poly.entity_id
_entity_poly.type
_entity_poly.pdbx_seq_one_letter_code
_entity_poly.pdbx_strand_id
1 'polypeptide(L)'
;MKLKDPMIIEHSHGGRRKNAGRKTQYQEKTVVMRVPESKVLEIKAWLQPKPEDDRIKNIELHPIQIRTQLDIPYPLESVAAGFPSPAQDYTEDFIDLNEYLIHNPLSTFVLRVNSLSMKNAGIDIDDQILIDRSLNAEHGDIVLALINNEFTVKRLMKEKQNNAPAKIWLKAENPEYPDIYLHSEDQLIIWGVATCILKKLR
;
A
#
# COMPACT_ATOMS: atom_id res chain seq x y z
N MET A 1 -77.97 -22.66 29.35
CA MET A 1 -77.53 -22.96 27.99
C MET A 1 -76.50 -21.91 27.66
N LYS A 2 -75.18 -22.25 27.83
CA LYS A 2 -74.05 -21.35 27.63
C LYS A 2 -73.46 -21.68 26.27
N LEU A 3 -73.47 -20.68 25.36
CA LEU A 3 -72.83 -20.75 24.04
C LEU A 3 -71.31 -20.73 24.22
N LYS A 4 -70.60 -21.68 23.59
CA LYS A 4 -69.17 -21.76 23.52
C LYS A 4 -68.65 -20.76 22.43
N ASP A 5 -67.72 -19.92 22.80
CA ASP A 5 -66.99 -19.06 21.90
C ASP A 5 -66.10 -19.88 20.95
N PRO A 6 -65.88 -19.48 19.69
CA PRO A 6 -65.02 -20.16 18.75
C PRO A 6 -63.54 -19.92 19.07
N MET A 7 -62.76 -21.00 19.09
CA MET A 7 -61.31 -21.00 19.29
C MET A 7 -60.62 -20.22 18.13
N ILE A 8 -59.96 -19.14 18.49
CA ILE A 8 -59.05 -18.43 17.56
C ILE A 8 -57.76 -19.25 17.50
N ILE A 9 -57.46 -19.77 16.31
CA ILE A 9 -56.15 -20.43 16.03
C ILE A 9 -55.16 -19.32 15.73
N GLU A 10 -54.27 -19.00 16.68
CA GLU A 10 -53.11 -18.17 16.44
C GLU A 10 -52.09 -18.94 15.59
N HIS A 11 -51.93 -18.52 14.36
CA HIS A 11 -50.82 -18.97 13.53
C HIS A 11 -49.52 -18.34 14.04
N SER A 12 -48.77 -19.06 14.80
CA SER A 12 -47.40 -18.74 15.21
C SER A 12 -46.51 -18.65 14.00
N HIS A 13 -46.16 -17.45 13.58
CA HIS A 13 -45.16 -17.19 12.54
C HIS A 13 -43.80 -17.63 13.12
N GLY A 14 -43.11 -18.50 12.39
CA GLY A 14 -41.86 -19.14 12.80
C GLY A 14 -40.84 -18.19 13.38
N GLY A 15 -40.41 -18.45 14.62
CA GLY A 15 -39.41 -17.68 15.33
C GLY A 15 -38.07 -17.64 14.57
N ARG A 16 -37.42 -16.51 14.68
CA ARG A 16 -36.06 -16.27 14.15
C ARG A 16 -35.11 -17.35 14.63
N ARG A 17 -34.68 -18.25 13.73
CA ARG A 17 -33.68 -19.28 14.07
C ARG A 17 -32.34 -18.59 14.39
N LYS A 18 -31.76 -18.90 15.55
CA LYS A 18 -30.41 -18.45 15.94
C LYS A 18 -29.44 -18.94 14.87
N ASN A 19 -28.69 -18.04 14.19
CA ASN A 19 -27.79 -18.27 13.07
C ASN A 19 -28.40 -18.42 11.66
N ALA A 20 -29.64 -18.02 11.41
CA ALA A 20 -30.23 -17.96 10.06
C ALA A 20 -29.91 -16.61 9.37
N GLY A 21 -28.66 -16.17 9.36
CA GLY A 21 -28.18 -15.01 8.63
C GLY A 21 -27.07 -15.42 7.67
N ARG A 22 -27.04 -14.85 6.45
CA ARG A 22 -25.92 -14.97 5.54
C ARG A 22 -24.68 -14.49 6.29
N LYS A 23 -23.64 -15.32 6.41
CA LYS A 23 -22.37 -14.93 7.04
C LYS A 23 -21.88 -13.65 6.39
N THR A 24 -21.60 -12.61 7.16
CA THR A 24 -21.04 -11.37 6.65
C THR A 24 -19.65 -11.66 6.06
N GLN A 25 -19.46 -11.27 4.82
CA GLN A 25 -18.17 -11.43 4.12
C GLN A 25 -17.13 -10.45 4.68
N TYR A 26 -17.58 -9.41 5.37
CA TYR A 26 -16.77 -8.36 5.96
C TYR A 26 -16.88 -8.43 7.49
N GLN A 27 -15.75 -8.17 8.17
CA GLN A 27 -15.70 -8.18 9.64
C GLN A 27 -16.30 -6.92 10.28
N GLU A 28 -16.85 -6.03 9.48
CA GLU A 28 -17.40 -4.75 9.88
C GLU A 28 -18.88 -4.57 9.47
N LYS A 29 -19.48 -3.51 9.97
CA LYS A 29 -20.87 -3.17 9.71
C LYS A 29 -21.02 -2.66 8.26
N THR A 30 -21.82 -3.33 7.44
CA THR A 30 -22.04 -2.97 6.04
C THR A 30 -23.27 -2.09 5.86
N VAL A 31 -23.22 -1.18 4.88
CA VAL A 31 -24.32 -0.30 4.49
C VAL A 31 -24.72 -0.61 3.05
N VAL A 32 -26.04 -0.64 2.78
CA VAL A 32 -26.55 -0.81 1.42
C VAL A 32 -26.46 0.50 0.67
N MET A 33 -25.75 0.51 -0.46
CA MET A 33 -25.65 1.67 -1.34
C MET A 33 -26.25 1.35 -2.72
N ARG A 34 -26.89 2.34 -3.35
CA ARG A 34 -27.32 2.26 -4.75
C ARG A 34 -26.22 2.86 -5.62
N VAL A 35 -25.71 2.08 -6.57
CA VAL A 35 -24.67 2.49 -7.51
C VAL A 35 -25.14 2.25 -8.94
N PRO A 36 -24.69 3.05 -9.94
CA PRO A 36 -24.98 2.80 -11.34
C PRO A 36 -24.53 1.41 -11.76
N GLU A 37 -25.32 0.72 -12.58
CA GLU A 37 -25.04 -0.64 -13.01
C GLU A 37 -23.66 -0.77 -13.69
N SER A 38 -23.28 0.24 -14.48
CA SER A 38 -21.97 0.34 -15.15
C SER A 38 -20.78 0.34 -14.17
N LYS A 39 -20.97 0.72 -12.90
CA LYS A 39 -19.92 0.78 -11.87
C LYS A 39 -19.87 -0.43 -10.93
N VAL A 40 -20.86 -1.32 -11.02
CA VAL A 40 -20.98 -2.48 -10.12
C VAL A 40 -19.77 -3.40 -10.20
N LEU A 41 -19.26 -3.67 -11.40
CA LEU A 41 -18.09 -4.55 -11.58
C LEU A 41 -16.82 -3.94 -11.02
N GLU A 42 -16.60 -2.65 -11.24
CA GLU A 42 -15.46 -1.91 -10.74
C GLU A 42 -15.45 -1.87 -9.19
N ILE A 43 -16.60 -1.56 -8.59
CA ILE A 43 -16.77 -1.53 -7.14
C ILE A 43 -16.62 -2.94 -6.52
N LYS A 44 -17.17 -3.97 -7.16
CA LYS A 44 -16.99 -5.35 -6.69
C LYS A 44 -15.53 -5.79 -6.74
N ALA A 45 -14.80 -5.43 -7.79
CA ALA A 45 -13.36 -5.72 -7.90
C ALA A 45 -12.55 -4.98 -6.82
N TRP A 46 -12.93 -3.75 -6.51
CA TRP A 46 -12.30 -2.96 -5.45
C TRP A 46 -12.60 -3.49 -4.04
N LEU A 47 -13.82 -3.99 -3.80
CA LEU A 47 -14.23 -4.58 -2.51
C LEU A 47 -13.75 -6.02 -2.32
N GLN A 48 -13.29 -6.71 -3.35
CA GLN A 48 -12.67 -8.02 -3.16
C GLN A 48 -11.34 -7.79 -2.42
N PRO A 49 -11.09 -8.48 -1.29
CA PRO A 49 -9.74 -8.51 -0.73
C PRO A 49 -8.84 -8.97 -1.87
N LYS A 50 -7.82 -8.14 -2.20
CA LYS A 50 -6.74 -8.61 -3.09
C LYS A 50 -6.31 -9.96 -2.51
N PRO A 51 -6.24 -11.04 -3.31
CA PRO A 51 -5.83 -12.32 -2.78
C PRO A 51 -4.55 -12.09 -2.01
N GLU A 52 -4.58 -12.35 -0.70
CA GLU A 52 -3.37 -12.47 0.08
C GLU A 52 -2.64 -13.66 -0.54
N ASP A 53 -1.66 -13.35 -1.36
CA ASP A 53 -0.85 -14.38 -1.97
C ASP A 53 -0.08 -15.04 -0.82
N ASP A 54 -0.48 -16.25 -0.44
CA ASP A 54 0.18 -17.07 0.59
C ASP A 54 1.68 -17.25 0.33
N ARG A 55 2.15 -16.84 -0.84
CA ARG A 55 3.53 -16.85 -1.31
C ARG A 55 4.38 -15.69 -0.81
N ILE A 56 3.75 -14.63 -0.24
CA ILE A 56 4.43 -13.48 0.39
C ILE A 56 5.09 -13.87 1.73
N LYS A 57 4.86 -15.06 2.23
CA LYS A 57 5.34 -15.54 3.55
C LYS A 57 6.85 -15.52 3.77
N ASN A 58 7.65 -15.32 2.72
CA ASN A 58 9.11 -15.33 2.83
C ASN A 58 9.77 -13.95 2.92
N ILE A 59 8.99 -12.86 2.86
CA ILE A 59 9.50 -11.54 3.19
C ILE A 59 8.88 -11.14 4.53
N GLU A 60 9.73 -10.97 5.54
CA GLU A 60 9.31 -10.45 6.84
C GLU A 60 8.92 -8.97 6.72
N LEU A 61 7.79 -8.72 6.11
CA LEU A 61 7.19 -7.38 6.02
C LEU A 61 6.25 -7.21 7.20
N HIS A 62 6.70 -6.44 8.18
CA HIS A 62 5.89 -6.10 9.33
C HIS A 62 5.28 -4.71 9.14
N PRO A 63 3.96 -4.54 9.37
CA PRO A 63 3.37 -3.21 9.40
C PRO A 63 4.01 -2.37 10.51
N ILE A 64 4.22 -1.09 10.23
CA ILE A 64 4.81 -0.16 11.19
C ILE A 64 3.84 0.04 12.35
N GLN A 65 4.35 -0.15 13.58
CA GLN A 65 3.64 0.18 14.80
C GLN A 65 4.31 1.41 15.44
N ILE A 66 3.63 2.54 15.40
CA ILE A 66 4.09 3.76 16.09
C ILE A 66 3.90 3.51 17.60
N ARG A 67 5.00 3.44 18.34
CA ARG A 67 5.00 3.17 19.78
C ARG A 67 5.44 4.37 20.63
N THR A 68 6.14 5.33 20.02
CA THR A 68 6.68 6.52 20.69
C THR A 68 6.47 7.74 19.81
N GLN A 69 6.11 8.85 20.41
CA GLN A 69 6.11 10.17 19.79
C GLN A 69 7.35 10.89 20.30
N LEU A 70 8.14 11.46 19.41
CA LEU A 70 9.36 12.19 19.74
C LEU A 70 9.36 13.51 18.99
N ASP A 71 9.39 14.60 19.75
CA ASP A 71 9.52 15.95 19.21
C ASP A 71 11.02 16.23 18.99
N ILE A 72 11.46 16.15 17.74
CA ILE A 72 12.85 16.40 17.35
C ILE A 72 12.95 17.85 16.89
N PRO A 73 13.85 18.70 17.46
CA PRO A 73 14.06 20.05 16.98
C PRO A 73 14.42 20.07 15.49
N TYR A 74 13.70 20.87 14.74
CA TYR A 74 13.86 21.00 13.29
C TYR A 74 14.06 22.47 12.93
N PRO A 75 15.25 22.89 12.44
CA PRO A 75 15.49 24.25 12.03
C PRO A 75 14.68 24.60 10.78
N LEU A 76 14.02 25.75 10.77
CA LEU A 76 13.23 26.21 9.63
C LEU A 76 14.11 26.61 8.43
N GLU A 77 15.35 27.01 8.68
CA GLU A 77 16.28 27.39 7.63
C GLU A 77 17.14 26.21 7.16
N SER A 78 17.34 26.13 5.85
CA SER A 78 18.20 25.09 5.25
C SER A 78 19.68 25.41 5.46
N VAL A 79 20.46 24.41 5.80
CA VAL A 79 21.93 24.53 5.91
C VAL A 79 22.56 24.16 4.57
N ALA A 80 23.43 25.03 4.04
CA ALA A 80 24.16 24.77 2.81
C ALA A 80 25.22 23.68 3.06
N ALA A 81 25.19 22.63 2.22
CA ALA A 81 26.19 21.56 2.30
C ALA A 81 27.53 21.91 1.57
N GLY A 82 27.60 23.03 0.86
CA GLY A 82 28.78 23.46 0.11
C GLY A 82 29.65 24.45 0.86
N PHE A 83 29.23 25.70 0.93
CA PHE A 83 30.00 26.75 1.62
C PHE A 83 29.42 26.99 3.02
N PRO A 84 30.30 27.39 4.01
CA PRO A 84 29.83 27.79 5.32
C PRO A 84 28.82 28.94 5.20
N SER A 85 27.70 28.83 5.87
CA SER A 85 26.70 29.88 6.02
C SER A 85 26.86 30.48 7.43
N PRO A 86 26.65 31.81 7.61
CA PRO A 86 26.66 32.41 8.96
C PRO A 86 25.63 31.69 9.84
N ALA A 87 26.01 31.35 11.05
CA ALA A 87 25.06 30.86 12.04
C ALA A 87 24.13 32.03 12.42
N GLN A 88 22.88 31.93 12.00
CA GLN A 88 21.82 32.86 12.41
C GLN A 88 21.04 32.25 13.58
N ASP A 89 20.26 33.05 14.27
CA ASP A 89 19.36 32.57 15.33
C ASP A 89 18.28 31.70 14.67
N TYR A 90 18.45 30.38 14.79
CA TYR A 90 17.53 29.41 14.19
C TYR A 90 16.21 29.46 14.96
N THR A 91 15.12 29.72 14.23
CA THR A 91 13.80 29.41 14.73
C THR A 91 13.64 27.91 14.65
N GLU A 92 13.41 27.25 15.77
CA GLU A 92 13.20 25.81 15.84
C GLU A 92 11.71 25.49 15.73
N ASP A 93 11.36 24.53 14.91
CA ASP A 93 10.09 23.83 14.95
C ASP A 93 10.36 22.40 15.45
N PHE A 94 9.34 21.61 15.65
CA PHE A 94 9.48 20.23 16.09
C PHE A 94 8.85 19.29 15.08
N ILE A 95 9.50 18.15 14.88
CA ILE A 95 9.06 17.13 13.94
C ILE A 95 9.01 15.77 14.63
N ASP A 96 7.91 15.04 14.46
CA ASP A 96 7.86 13.60 14.70
C ASP A 96 8.19 12.88 13.39
N LEU A 97 9.28 12.12 13.36
CA LEU A 97 9.70 11.40 12.17
C LEU A 97 8.68 10.34 11.71
N ASN A 98 7.88 9.82 12.63
CA ASN A 98 6.82 8.88 12.24
C ASN A 98 5.74 9.58 11.41
N GLU A 99 5.28 10.75 11.86
CA GLU A 99 4.28 11.53 11.13
C GLU A 99 4.84 12.08 9.80
N TYR A 100 6.10 12.51 9.83
CA TYR A 100 6.76 13.08 8.67
C TYR A 100 7.00 12.06 7.54
N LEU A 101 7.40 10.85 7.89
CA LEU A 101 7.78 9.82 6.92
C LEU A 101 6.63 8.86 6.56
N ILE A 102 5.64 8.71 7.44
CA ILE A 102 4.61 7.67 7.33
C ILE A 102 3.23 8.31 7.26
N HIS A 103 2.72 8.49 6.04
CA HIS A 103 1.40 9.08 5.84
C HIS A 103 0.28 8.06 6.10
N ASN A 104 0.53 6.78 5.83
CA ASN A 104 -0.45 5.69 5.96
C ASN A 104 0.14 4.53 6.78
N PRO A 105 0.09 4.56 8.12
CA PRO A 105 0.73 3.55 8.97
C PRO A 105 0.28 2.11 8.69
N LEU A 106 -0.99 1.90 8.28
CA LEU A 106 -1.54 0.57 8.01
C LEU A 106 -1.08 -0.03 6.68
N SER A 107 -0.59 0.81 5.77
CA SER A 107 -0.15 0.39 4.43
C SER A 107 1.34 0.59 4.20
N THR A 108 2.07 1.17 5.17
CA THR A 108 3.51 1.42 5.07
C THR A 108 4.30 0.29 5.69
N PHE A 109 5.36 -0.14 4.98
CA PHE A 109 6.25 -1.21 5.38
C PHE A 109 7.69 -0.77 5.21
N VAL A 110 8.61 -1.40 5.95
CA VAL A 110 10.06 -1.22 5.78
C VAL A 110 10.63 -2.45 5.09
N LEU A 111 11.42 -2.22 4.05
CA LEU A 111 12.15 -3.24 3.32
C LEU A 111 13.65 -2.95 3.41
N ARG A 112 14.48 -3.98 3.66
CA ARG A 112 15.94 -3.90 3.55
C ARG A 112 16.38 -4.29 2.14
N VAL A 113 17.23 -3.47 1.55
CA VAL A 113 17.74 -3.69 0.19
C VAL A 113 18.94 -4.63 0.20
N ASN A 114 19.00 -5.58 -0.73
CA ASN A 114 20.10 -6.55 -0.86
C ASN A 114 20.77 -6.54 -2.25
N SER A 115 20.54 -5.51 -3.05
CA SER A 115 20.99 -5.43 -4.44
C SER A 115 21.45 -4.02 -4.80
N LEU A 116 22.42 -3.91 -5.71
CA LEU A 116 22.89 -2.65 -6.28
C LEU A 116 22.11 -2.19 -7.52
N SER A 117 21.04 -2.84 -7.88
CA SER A 117 20.29 -2.53 -9.10
C SER A 117 19.70 -1.12 -9.15
N MET A 118 19.61 -0.42 -8.00
CA MET A 118 19.07 0.93 -7.86
C MET A 118 20.11 1.95 -7.35
N LYS A 119 21.41 1.64 -7.50
CA LYS A 119 22.52 2.46 -6.99
C LYS A 119 22.49 3.91 -7.48
N ASN A 120 22.21 4.15 -8.77
CA ASN A 120 22.15 5.49 -9.33
C ASN A 120 20.88 6.27 -8.90
N ALA A 121 19.93 5.61 -8.25
CA ALA A 121 18.81 6.24 -7.56
C ALA A 121 19.12 6.51 -6.07
N GLY A 122 20.37 6.30 -5.64
CA GLY A 122 20.81 6.52 -4.26
C GLY A 122 20.49 5.37 -3.29
N ILE A 123 20.07 4.21 -3.81
CA ILE A 123 19.73 3.03 -3.00
C ILE A 123 20.87 2.02 -3.07
N ASP A 124 21.51 1.76 -1.94
CA ASP A 124 22.60 0.82 -1.80
C ASP A 124 22.19 -0.45 -1.02
N ILE A 125 23.08 -1.43 -0.99
CA ILE A 125 22.91 -2.62 -0.16
C ILE A 125 22.83 -2.19 1.31
N ASP A 126 21.95 -2.84 2.07
CA ASP A 126 21.65 -2.60 3.48
C ASP A 126 20.89 -1.31 3.79
N ASP A 127 20.58 -0.47 2.81
CA ASP A 127 19.61 0.60 2.98
C ASP A 127 18.23 0.04 3.33
N GLN A 128 17.47 0.83 4.07
CA GLN A 128 16.07 0.54 4.34
C GLN A 128 15.20 1.50 3.53
N ILE A 129 14.17 0.98 2.89
CA ILE A 129 13.22 1.80 2.15
C ILE A 129 11.81 1.64 2.73
N LEU A 130 11.09 2.76 2.81
CA LEU A 130 9.67 2.77 3.17
C LEU A 130 8.85 2.52 1.90
N ILE A 131 7.94 1.56 1.98
CA ILE A 131 7.02 1.19 0.89
C ILE A 131 5.60 1.44 1.35
N ASP A 132 4.87 2.28 0.62
CA ASP A 132 3.44 2.49 0.85
C ASP A 132 2.62 1.74 -0.21
N ARG A 133 1.75 0.85 0.26
CA ARG A 133 0.86 0.04 -0.58
C ARG A 133 -0.42 0.75 -1.01
N SER A 134 -0.77 1.83 -0.35
CA SER A 134 -1.99 2.59 -0.66
C SER A 134 -1.84 3.49 -1.87
N LEU A 135 -0.60 3.80 -2.25
CA LEU A 135 -0.31 4.69 -3.37
C LEU A 135 -0.51 3.97 -4.71
N ASN A 136 -1.11 4.69 -5.65
CA ASN A 136 -1.16 4.26 -7.03
C ASN A 136 0.17 4.59 -7.71
N ALA A 137 0.91 3.58 -8.14
CA ALA A 137 2.20 3.77 -8.79
C ALA A 137 2.05 4.49 -10.14
N GLU A 138 2.87 5.49 -10.38
CA GLU A 138 2.92 6.28 -11.61
C GLU A 138 4.21 6.04 -12.39
N HIS A 139 4.31 6.65 -13.57
CA HIS A 139 5.54 6.63 -14.36
C HIS A 139 6.66 7.34 -13.60
N GLY A 140 7.79 6.69 -13.46
CA GLY A 140 8.96 7.22 -12.77
C GLY A 140 9.08 6.85 -11.29
N ASP A 141 8.02 6.30 -10.69
CA ASP A 141 8.07 5.85 -9.30
C ASP A 141 9.03 4.67 -9.12
N ILE A 142 9.72 4.65 -7.99
CA ILE A 142 10.42 3.46 -7.53
C ILE A 142 9.40 2.57 -6.81
N VAL A 143 9.29 1.34 -7.27
CA VAL A 143 8.25 0.42 -6.79
C VAL A 143 8.85 -0.88 -6.29
N LEU A 144 8.19 -1.47 -5.30
CA LEU A 144 8.34 -2.88 -4.99
C LEU A 144 7.37 -3.65 -5.89
N ALA A 145 7.90 -4.40 -6.81
CA ALA A 145 7.15 -5.18 -7.78
C ALA A 145 7.32 -6.68 -7.54
N LEU A 146 6.25 -7.43 -7.76
CA LEU A 146 6.25 -8.88 -7.80
C LEU A 146 6.11 -9.32 -9.25
N ILE A 147 7.10 -10.03 -9.78
CA ILE A 147 7.10 -10.60 -11.11
C ILE A 147 7.28 -12.10 -10.98
N ASN A 148 6.34 -12.87 -11.53
CA ASN A 148 6.41 -14.34 -11.52
C ASN A 148 6.75 -14.91 -10.13
N ASN A 149 6.22 -14.28 -9.08
CA ASN A 149 6.43 -14.57 -7.65
C ASN A 149 7.80 -14.15 -7.07
N GLU A 150 8.57 -13.34 -7.77
CA GLU A 150 9.81 -12.79 -7.25
C GLU A 150 9.70 -11.29 -7.02
N PHE A 151 10.12 -10.83 -5.84
CA PHE A 151 10.14 -9.40 -5.52
C PHE A 151 11.37 -8.71 -6.07
N THR A 152 11.15 -7.52 -6.61
CA THR A 152 12.23 -6.65 -7.06
C THR A 152 11.90 -5.19 -6.80
N VAL A 153 12.92 -4.38 -6.56
CA VAL A 153 12.80 -2.92 -6.48
C VAL A 153 13.36 -2.33 -7.76
N LYS A 154 12.54 -1.59 -8.50
CA LYS A 154 12.89 -0.99 -9.78
C LYS A 154 12.11 0.32 -10.00
N ARG A 155 12.53 1.10 -10.99
CA ARG A 155 11.74 2.25 -11.46
C ARG A 155 10.68 1.79 -12.45
N LEU A 156 9.43 2.13 -12.16
CA LEU A 156 8.30 1.84 -13.03
C LEU A 156 8.29 2.80 -14.21
N MET A 157 8.39 2.25 -15.40
CA MET A 157 8.32 3.01 -16.64
C MET A 157 7.01 2.70 -17.36
N LYS A 158 6.28 3.75 -17.77
CA LYS A 158 5.03 3.65 -18.53
C LYS A 158 5.11 4.57 -19.73
N GLU A 159 5.03 4.06 -20.93
CA GLU A 159 5.02 4.82 -22.15
C GLU A 159 3.66 4.66 -22.84
N LYS A 160 2.99 5.79 -23.08
CA LYS A 160 1.75 5.80 -23.85
C LYS A 160 2.04 5.53 -25.31
N GLN A 161 1.34 4.57 -25.90
CA GLN A 161 1.42 4.29 -27.33
C GLN A 161 0.14 4.76 -28.02
N ASN A 162 0.28 5.37 -29.21
CA ASN A 162 -0.89 5.72 -30.02
C ASN A 162 -1.55 4.43 -30.55
N ASN A 163 -2.82 4.23 -30.21
CA ASN A 163 -3.65 3.07 -30.61
C ASN A 163 -3.20 1.69 -30.10
N ALA A 164 -2.34 1.63 -29.07
CA ALA A 164 -1.94 0.37 -28.43
C ALA A 164 -1.95 0.52 -26.88
N PRO A 165 -1.98 -0.57 -26.14
CA PRO A 165 -1.80 -0.55 -24.70
C PRO A 165 -0.47 0.12 -24.32
N ALA A 166 -0.44 0.84 -23.19
CA ALA A 166 0.78 1.45 -22.71
C ALA A 166 1.88 0.38 -22.52
N LYS A 167 3.08 0.67 -23.01
CA LYS A 167 4.25 -0.16 -22.75
C LYS A 167 4.70 0.06 -21.31
N ILE A 168 4.83 -1.03 -20.56
CA ILE A 168 5.24 -1.01 -19.15
C ILE A 168 6.50 -1.86 -19.02
N TRP A 169 7.51 -1.34 -18.32
CA TRP A 169 8.71 -2.09 -17.96
C TRP A 169 9.27 -1.59 -16.63
N LEU A 170 10.14 -2.36 -16.05
CA LEU A 170 10.83 -2.01 -14.81
C LEU A 170 12.30 -1.73 -15.11
N LYS A 171 12.69 -0.47 -14.92
CA LYS A 171 14.03 0.02 -15.21
C LYS A 171 14.95 -0.14 -14.00
N ALA A 172 16.14 -0.69 -14.21
CA ALA A 172 17.22 -0.64 -13.25
C ALA A 172 17.89 0.74 -13.27
N GLU A 173 18.26 1.25 -12.11
CA GLU A 173 19.08 2.46 -11.96
C GLU A 173 20.54 2.09 -11.68
N ASN A 174 21.03 1.12 -12.44
CA ASN A 174 22.43 0.72 -12.50
C ASN A 174 22.67 -0.01 -13.84
N PRO A 175 23.58 0.49 -14.71
CA PRO A 175 23.83 -0.11 -16.03
C PRO A 175 24.32 -1.56 -16.00
N GLU A 176 24.85 -2.03 -14.88
CA GLU A 176 25.27 -3.43 -14.71
C GLU A 176 24.09 -4.40 -14.55
N TYR A 177 22.88 -3.88 -14.40
CA TYR A 177 21.65 -4.66 -14.22
C TYR A 177 20.71 -4.43 -15.37
N PRO A 178 20.12 -5.49 -15.95
CA PRO A 178 19.17 -5.34 -17.05
C PRO A 178 17.84 -4.72 -16.60
N ASP A 179 17.22 -3.99 -17.51
CA ASP A 179 15.81 -3.64 -17.40
C ASP A 179 14.95 -4.89 -17.58
N ILE A 180 13.79 -4.91 -16.93
CA ILE A 180 12.85 -6.02 -17.03
C ILE A 180 11.67 -5.60 -17.91
N TYR A 181 11.61 -6.16 -19.11
CA TYR A 181 10.51 -6.02 -20.04
C TYR A 181 9.53 -7.16 -19.86
N LEU A 182 8.25 -6.82 -19.73
CA LEU A 182 7.20 -7.81 -19.50
C LEU A 182 6.82 -8.51 -20.80
N HIS A 183 6.76 -9.81 -20.77
CA HIS A 183 6.21 -10.66 -21.83
C HIS A 183 4.73 -10.95 -21.56
N SER A 184 4.02 -11.46 -22.57
CA SER A 184 2.57 -11.74 -22.48
C SER A 184 2.18 -12.73 -21.39
N GLU A 185 3.12 -13.56 -20.95
CA GLU A 185 2.92 -14.58 -19.91
C GLU A 185 3.32 -14.12 -18.52
N ASP A 186 4.00 -12.96 -18.42
CA ASP A 186 4.48 -12.44 -17.14
C ASP A 186 3.35 -11.82 -16.32
N GLN A 187 3.33 -12.16 -15.04
CA GLN A 187 2.42 -11.55 -14.07
C GLN A 187 3.17 -10.47 -13.29
N LEU A 188 2.85 -9.21 -13.58
CA LEU A 188 3.35 -8.08 -12.81
C LEU A 188 2.30 -7.60 -11.80
N ILE A 189 2.69 -7.54 -10.54
CA ILE A 189 1.92 -6.91 -9.47
C ILE A 189 2.79 -5.81 -8.87
N ILE A 190 2.34 -4.57 -8.91
CA ILE A 190 2.97 -3.50 -8.12
C ILE A 190 2.48 -3.65 -6.69
N TRP A 191 3.40 -4.02 -5.81
CA TRP A 191 3.07 -4.30 -4.42
C TRP A 191 2.99 -3.01 -3.59
N GLY A 192 3.80 -1.99 -3.92
CA GLY A 192 3.76 -0.66 -3.32
C GLY A 192 4.79 0.29 -3.93
N VAL A 193 4.71 1.55 -3.53
CA VAL A 193 5.59 2.64 -3.98
C VAL A 193 6.60 2.96 -2.90
N ALA A 194 7.86 3.13 -3.26
CA ALA A 194 8.91 3.58 -2.35
C ALA A 194 8.75 5.09 -2.10
N THR A 195 8.63 5.48 -0.81
CA THR A 195 8.41 6.87 -0.40
C THR A 195 9.64 7.50 0.22
N CYS A 196 10.51 6.71 0.86
CA CYS A 196 11.69 7.21 1.53
C CYS A 196 12.83 6.18 1.56
N ILE A 197 14.06 6.67 1.59
CA ILE A 197 15.27 5.86 1.82
C ILE A 197 15.82 6.23 3.19
N LEU A 198 16.00 5.25 4.06
CA LEU A 198 16.65 5.39 5.36
C LEU A 198 18.06 4.84 5.24
N LYS A 199 19.03 5.74 5.14
CA LYS A 199 20.45 5.42 5.00
C LYS A 199 21.19 5.74 6.28
N LYS A 200 21.90 4.75 6.85
CA LYS A 200 22.81 4.99 7.98
C LYS A 200 24.16 5.41 7.46
N LEU A 201 24.73 6.47 8.02
CA LEU A 201 26.06 6.97 7.67
C LEU A 201 27.16 6.39 8.57
N ARG A 202 26.78 5.74 9.70
CA ARG A 202 27.66 5.07 10.65
C ARG A 202 27.03 3.80 11.19
#